data_cd64eb85a3cbae11417b3cab3c31ea74
#
_entry.id   cd64eb85a3cbae11417b3cab3c31ea74
#
_cell.length_a   1.000
_cell.length_b   1.000
_cell.length_c   1.000
_cell.angle_alpha   90.00
_cell.angle_beta   90.00
_cell.angle_gamma   90.00
#
_symmetry.space_group_name_H-M   'P 1'
#
loop_
_entity.id
_entity.type
_entity.pdbx_description
1 polymer ?
#
loop_
_entity_poly.entity_id
_entity_poly.type
_entity_poly.pdbx_seq_one_letter_code
_entity_poly.pdbx_strand_id
1 'polypeptide(L)'
;ALPISKLFALLYPYSIPLYRNLGWEIISNKMTYTIKDTQVPRKLKAPGYVRRVAWDDKDFKELHTKFASKTHGCLYRNNLAWEEYFRWDEDDTVVAIYYSADDVPYGYMVYLISSDIMHIKEMIYLNREAQLGLWEYIHAHDSMIDEVKGNNYYSEPIAFELEDSDIKETIRPYSMGRIIDVVQFMEHYACDPDEPDVCIRFEIEDELLPWNNDSFTFFFEKGHCVPTDREPDHVMKMTIASLTTLLLGYKTASKLYEMARIETTPQTVECLDDLLFHHIPYVSDYI
;
A
#
# COMPACT_ATOMS: atom_id res chain seq x y z
N ALA A 1 11.27 16.33 26.61
CA ALA A 1 10.88 15.40 25.53
C ALA A 1 9.41 15.65 25.24
N LEU A 2 9.09 16.01 24.00
CA LEU A 2 7.67 16.07 23.56
C LEU A 2 7.17 14.63 23.56
N PRO A 3 5.98 14.35 24.11
CA PRO A 3 5.40 13.01 24.00
C PRO A 3 5.11 12.75 22.51
N ILE A 4 5.86 11.84 21.91
CA ILE A 4 5.60 11.40 20.54
C ILE A 4 4.40 10.47 20.61
N SER A 5 3.21 11.02 20.44
CA SER A 5 1.94 10.25 20.39
C SER A 5 1.70 9.58 19.03
N LYS A 6 2.78 9.19 18.32
CA LYS A 6 2.70 8.54 17.02
C LYS A 6 3.16 7.10 17.15
N LEU A 7 2.34 6.17 16.66
CA LEU A 7 2.62 4.73 16.71
C LEU A 7 3.71 4.34 15.70
N PHE A 8 3.63 4.89 14.50
CA PHE A 8 4.58 4.67 13.42
C PHE A 8 4.70 5.92 12.54
N ALA A 9 5.72 5.97 11.71
CA ALA A 9 5.96 7.04 10.75
C ALA A 9 6.21 6.45 9.36
N LEU A 10 5.81 7.20 8.34
CA LEU A 10 6.03 6.91 6.92
C LEU A 10 6.79 8.04 6.27
N LEU A 11 7.59 7.73 5.25
CA LEU A 11 8.24 8.73 4.40
C LEU A 11 8.56 8.17 3.01
N TYR A 12 8.71 9.08 2.03
CA TYR A 12 9.37 8.79 0.77
C TYR A 12 10.88 9.01 0.93
N PRO A 13 11.74 7.97 0.74
CA PRO A 13 13.15 8.08 1.08
C PRO A 13 13.95 8.88 0.06
N TYR A 14 14.63 9.92 0.49
CA TYR A 14 15.70 10.56 -0.29
C TYR A 14 16.91 9.62 -0.47
N SER A 15 17.23 8.85 0.56
CA SER A 15 18.34 7.88 0.56
C SER A 15 17.99 6.67 1.43
N ILE A 16 17.71 5.54 0.79
CA ILE A 16 17.38 4.29 1.49
C ILE A 16 18.48 3.88 2.50
N PRO A 17 19.80 3.90 2.15
CA PRO A 17 20.82 3.54 3.12
C PRO A 17 20.85 4.42 4.38
N LEU A 18 20.63 5.74 4.21
CA LEU A 18 20.59 6.67 5.35
C LEU A 18 19.45 6.29 6.31
N TYR A 19 18.26 6.07 5.78
CA TYR A 19 17.10 5.75 6.62
C TYR A 19 17.20 4.35 7.24
N ARG A 20 17.79 3.37 6.55
CA ARG A 20 18.07 2.05 7.15
C ARG A 20 18.96 2.14 8.38
N ASN A 21 19.99 2.97 8.35
CA ASN A 21 20.85 3.22 9.51
C ASN A 21 20.09 3.89 10.68
N LEU A 22 18.91 4.42 10.44
CA LEU A 22 18.04 5.02 11.46
C LEU A 22 16.84 4.10 11.81
N GLY A 23 16.89 2.82 11.46
CA GLY A 23 15.87 1.82 11.80
C GLY A 23 14.61 1.86 10.94
N TRP A 24 14.63 2.53 9.79
CA TRP A 24 13.54 2.48 8.80
C TRP A 24 13.70 1.30 7.87
N GLU A 25 12.60 0.79 7.32
CA GLU A 25 12.65 -0.21 6.27
C GLU A 25 11.59 0.04 5.19
N ILE A 26 11.84 -0.52 4.00
CA ILE A 26 10.91 -0.46 2.87
C ILE A 26 9.63 -1.22 3.24
N ILE A 27 8.48 -0.59 2.97
CA ILE A 27 7.16 -1.15 3.26
C ILE A 27 6.22 -1.14 2.06
N SER A 28 6.58 -0.48 0.97
CA SER A 28 5.78 -0.51 -0.26
C SER A 28 6.64 -0.38 -1.50
N ASN A 29 6.08 -0.82 -2.62
CA ASN A 29 6.63 -0.64 -3.95
C ASN A 29 5.73 0.26 -4.78
N LYS A 30 6.33 0.92 -5.76
CA LYS A 30 5.65 1.54 -6.89
C LYS A 30 6.03 0.81 -8.16
N MET A 31 5.05 0.33 -8.90
CA MET A 31 5.21 -0.19 -10.24
C MET A 31 4.80 0.89 -11.22
N THR A 32 5.64 1.15 -12.22
CA THR A 32 5.27 1.97 -13.37
C THR A 32 5.15 1.08 -14.58
N TYR A 33 4.16 1.33 -15.43
CA TYR A 33 3.97 0.60 -16.68
C TYR A 33 3.93 1.54 -17.87
N THR A 34 4.30 1.01 -19.03
CA THR A 34 4.17 1.68 -20.33
C THR A 34 3.49 0.72 -21.30
N ILE A 35 2.37 1.15 -21.86
CA ILE A 35 1.53 0.40 -22.81
C ILE A 35 1.44 1.24 -24.08
N LYS A 36 1.63 0.64 -25.25
CA LYS A 36 1.37 1.32 -26.52
C LYS A 36 -0.12 1.42 -26.77
N ASP A 37 -0.55 2.41 -27.58
CA ASP A 37 -1.93 2.55 -28.03
C ASP A 37 -2.51 1.24 -28.57
N THR A 38 -1.71 0.47 -29.34
CA THR A 38 -2.08 -0.83 -29.93
C THR A 38 -2.32 -1.94 -28.91
N GLN A 39 -1.78 -1.82 -27.69
CA GLN A 39 -1.86 -2.80 -26.60
C GLN A 39 -2.99 -2.48 -25.61
N VAL A 40 -3.59 -1.29 -25.70
CA VAL A 40 -4.75 -0.92 -24.88
C VAL A 40 -5.93 -1.86 -25.21
N PRO A 41 -6.62 -2.42 -24.21
CA PRO A 41 -7.73 -3.35 -24.42
C PRO A 41 -8.85 -2.73 -25.28
N ARG A 42 -9.24 -3.40 -26.37
CA ARG A 42 -10.16 -2.82 -27.39
C ARG A 42 -11.60 -3.35 -27.34
N LYS A 43 -11.83 -4.51 -26.76
CA LYS A 43 -13.15 -5.17 -26.81
C LYS A 43 -13.86 -5.15 -25.47
N LEU A 44 -13.62 -4.12 -24.68
CA LEU A 44 -14.25 -3.96 -23.39
C LEU A 44 -15.64 -3.30 -23.58
N LYS A 45 -16.62 -3.76 -22.81
CA LYS A 45 -17.93 -3.13 -22.71
C LYS A 45 -18.34 -3.09 -21.27
N ALA A 46 -18.42 -1.89 -20.73
CA ALA A 46 -19.03 -1.64 -19.44
C ALA A 46 -20.43 -1.03 -19.66
N PRO A 47 -21.44 -1.43 -18.88
CA PRO A 47 -22.82 -0.93 -19.05
C PRO A 47 -22.99 0.52 -18.63
N GLY A 48 -22.04 1.08 -17.89
CA GLY A 48 -22.07 2.44 -17.39
C GLY A 48 -21.37 3.44 -18.31
N TYR A 49 -20.90 4.52 -17.72
CA TYR A 49 -20.23 5.61 -18.46
C TYR A 49 -19.15 6.30 -17.58
N VAL A 50 -18.25 7.04 -18.24
CA VAL A 50 -17.23 7.86 -17.57
C VAL A 50 -17.55 9.33 -17.71
N ARG A 51 -17.48 10.07 -16.61
CA ARG A 51 -17.67 11.53 -16.56
C ARG A 51 -16.44 12.21 -15.97
N ARG A 52 -16.00 13.29 -16.62
CA ARG A 52 -14.95 14.18 -16.06
C ARG A 52 -15.58 15.07 -15.00
N VAL A 53 -14.87 15.25 -13.89
CA VAL A 53 -15.31 16.05 -12.75
C VAL A 53 -14.20 16.95 -12.26
N ALA A 54 -14.50 17.91 -11.41
CA ALA A 54 -13.51 18.70 -10.70
C ALA A 54 -12.82 17.87 -9.62
N TRP A 55 -11.60 18.23 -9.23
CA TRP A 55 -10.83 17.51 -8.20
C TRP A 55 -11.46 17.58 -6.80
N ASP A 56 -12.31 18.57 -6.55
CA ASP A 56 -13.05 18.73 -5.30
C ASP A 56 -14.43 18.04 -5.30
N ASP A 57 -14.78 17.33 -6.38
CA ASP A 57 -16.03 16.59 -6.53
C ASP A 57 -16.22 15.61 -5.36
N LYS A 58 -17.46 15.54 -4.88
CA LYS A 58 -17.82 14.72 -3.71
C LYS A 58 -17.67 13.23 -3.99
N ASP A 59 -18.15 12.76 -5.16
CA ASP A 59 -18.13 11.34 -5.52
C ASP A 59 -16.69 10.84 -5.65
N PHE A 60 -15.79 11.68 -6.18
CA PHE A 60 -14.36 11.39 -6.25
C PHE A 60 -13.75 11.13 -4.87
N LYS A 61 -13.97 12.05 -3.93
CA LYS A 61 -13.41 11.94 -2.57
C LYS A 61 -14.02 10.77 -1.78
N GLU A 62 -15.32 10.53 -1.95
CA GLU A 62 -16.01 9.39 -1.32
C GLU A 62 -15.54 8.05 -1.88
N LEU A 63 -15.29 7.92 -3.20
CA LEU A 63 -14.72 6.73 -3.81
C LEU A 63 -13.35 6.40 -3.22
N HIS A 64 -12.46 7.41 -3.12
CA HIS A 64 -11.16 7.21 -2.49
C HIS A 64 -11.31 6.74 -1.05
N THR A 65 -12.19 7.39 -0.27
CA THR A 65 -12.46 7.01 1.12
C THR A 65 -12.96 5.57 1.24
N LYS A 66 -13.87 5.14 0.36
CA LYS A 66 -14.37 3.75 0.30
C LYS A 66 -13.26 2.76 -0.04
N PHE A 67 -12.39 3.12 -0.98
CA PHE A 67 -11.23 2.30 -1.33
C PHE A 67 -10.25 2.20 -0.16
N ALA A 68 -9.88 3.33 0.44
CA ALA A 68 -8.94 3.40 1.56
C ALA A 68 -9.43 2.59 2.78
N SER A 69 -10.76 2.57 3.04
CA SER A 69 -11.33 1.80 4.15
C SER A 69 -11.17 0.28 4.03
N LYS A 70 -10.83 -0.23 2.83
CA LYS A 70 -10.71 -1.66 2.52
C LYS A 70 -9.32 -2.05 2.04
N THR A 71 -8.40 -1.09 1.94
CA THR A 71 -7.09 -1.31 1.34
C THR A 71 -6.01 -1.01 2.35
N HIS A 72 -5.26 -2.05 2.72
CA HIS A 72 -4.17 -1.94 3.68
C HIS A 72 -3.14 -0.90 3.24
N GLY A 73 -2.78 0.03 4.14
CA GLY A 73 -1.78 1.08 3.91
C GLY A 73 -2.26 2.27 3.07
N CYS A 74 -3.46 2.23 2.50
CA CYS A 74 -4.00 3.39 1.78
C CYS A 74 -4.39 4.50 2.76
N LEU A 75 -3.92 5.72 2.49
CA LEU A 75 -4.14 6.85 3.37
C LEU A 75 -5.53 7.47 3.17
N TYR A 76 -6.20 7.83 4.25
CA TYR A 76 -7.35 8.70 4.19
C TYR A 76 -6.90 10.14 3.90
N ARG A 77 -7.33 10.70 2.77
CA ARG A 77 -7.00 12.07 2.39
C ARG A 77 -8.00 13.06 2.97
N ASN A 78 -7.53 13.92 3.88
CA ASN A 78 -8.27 15.10 4.30
C ASN A 78 -8.15 16.22 3.24
N ASN A 79 -8.77 17.37 3.46
CA ASN A 79 -8.71 18.47 2.49
C ASN A 79 -7.28 18.93 2.18
N LEU A 80 -6.42 19.02 3.19
CA LEU A 80 -5.03 19.42 3.00
C LEU A 80 -4.26 18.39 2.14
N ALA A 81 -4.47 17.09 2.38
CA ALA A 81 -3.85 16.05 1.58
C ALA A 81 -4.31 16.07 0.12
N TRP A 82 -5.60 16.40 -0.14
CA TRP A 82 -6.10 16.60 -1.50
C TRP A 82 -5.49 17.82 -2.18
N GLU A 83 -5.37 18.96 -1.48
CA GLU A 83 -4.68 20.16 -1.98
C GLU A 83 -3.20 19.86 -2.32
N GLU A 84 -2.49 19.13 -1.47
CA GLU A 84 -1.11 18.70 -1.75
C GLU A 84 -1.02 17.73 -2.94
N TYR A 85 -1.97 16.81 -3.10
CA TYR A 85 -2.00 15.83 -4.20
C TYR A 85 -2.09 16.51 -5.57
N PHE A 86 -2.88 17.61 -5.69
CA PHE A 86 -3.06 18.37 -6.94
C PHE A 86 -2.14 19.59 -7.09
N ARG A 87 -1.41 19.96 -6.06
CA ARG A 87 -0.68 21.23 -5.92
C ARG A 87 0.13 21.67 -7.15
N TRP A 88 0.78 20.72 -7.84
CA TRP A 88 1.75 21.04 -8.89
C TRP A 88 1.20 20.91 -10.30
N ASP A 89 0.08 20.24 -10.47
CA ASP A 89 -0.47 19.88 -11.78
C ASP A 89 -2.00 20.06 -11.85
N GLU A 90 -2.56 20.96 -11.05
CA GLU A 90 -4.02 21.16 -10.95
C GLU A 90 -4.64 21.50 -12.30
N ASP A 91 -4.05 22.43 -13.05
CA ASP A 91 -4.58 22.93 -14.32
C ASP A 91 -4.54 21.88 -15.45
N ASP A 92 -3.59 20.95 -15.42
CA ASP A 92 -3.38 19.95 -16.46
C ASP A 92 -4.00 18.59 -16.12
N THR A 93 -4.39 18.39 -14.86
CA THR A 93 -4.87 17.10 -14.36
C THR A 93 -6.38 16.96 -14.53
N VAL A 94 -6.79 15.84 -15.09
CA VAL A 94 -8.20 15.46 -15.27
C VAL A 94 -8.58 14.36 -14.30
N VAL A 95 -9.72 14.53 -13.63
CA VAL A 95 -10.37 13.47 -12.84
C VAL A 95 -11.53 12.90 -13.66
N ALA A 96 -11.54 11.60 -13.88
CA ALA A 96 -12.60 10.88 -14.59
C ALA A 96 -13.17 9.79 -13.68
N ILE A 97 -14.49 9.81 -13.46
CA ILE A 97 -15.22 8.85 -12.63
C ILE A 97 -16.05 7.94 -13.50
N TYR A 98 -15.96 6.63 -13.25
CA TYR A 98 -16.87 5.64 -13.81
C TYR A 98 -18.12 5.52 -12.95
N TYR A 99 -19.29 5.67 -13.58
CA TYR A 99 -20.62 5.44 -13.01
C TYR A 99 -21.25 4.21 -13.65
N SER A 100 -21.91 3.36 -12.84
CA SER A 100 -22.73 2.27 -13.35
C SER A 100 -23.95 2.79 -14.13
N ALA A 101 -24.71 1.88 -14.74
CA ALA A 101 -25.99 2.22 -15.39
C ALA A 101 -27.03 2.85 -14.43
N ASP A 102 -26.88 2.63 -13.13
CA ASP A 102 -27.75 3.19 -12.07
C ASP A 102 -27.17 4.49 -11.46
N ASP A 103 -26.24 5.15 -12.13
CA ASP A 103 -25.59 6.39 -11.69
C ASP A 103 -24.79 6.26 -10.37
N VAL A 104 -24.33 5.06 -10.03
CA VAL A 104 -23.51 4.83 -8.83
C VAL A 104 -22.00 4.86 -9.19
N PRO A 105 -21.19 5.68 -8.52
CA PRO A 105 -19.75 5.76 -8.78
C PRO A 105 -19.02 4.52 -8.20
N TYR A 106 -18.20 3.85 -9.04
CA TYR A 106 -17.45 2.65 -8.66
C TYR A 106 -15.95 2.70 -8.95
N GLY A 107 -15.45 3.71 -9.63
CA GLY A 107 -14.04 3.86 -9.90
C GLY A 107 -13.69 5.23 -10.44
N TYR A 108 -12.43 5.59 -10.36
CA TYR A 108 -11.92 6.83 -10.93
C TYR A 108 -10.51 6.68 -11.49
N MET A 109 -10.14 7.61 -12.31
CA MET A 109 -8.79 7.80 -12.82
C MET A 109 -8.40 9.27 -12.74
N VAL A 110 -7.17 9.51 -12.26
CA VAL A 110 -6.52 10.83 -12.28
C VAL A 110 -5.40 10.77 -13.32
N TYR A 111 -5.47 11.60 -14.35
CA TYR A 111 -4.53 11.56 -15.46
C TYR A 111 -4.29 12.94 -16.07
N LEU A 112 -3.24 13.03 -16.88
CA LEU A 112 -3.00 14.15 -17.80
C LEU A 112 -2.52 13.61 -19.15
N ILE A 113 -2.70 14.38 -20.23
CA ILE A 113 -2.17 14.05 -21.56
C ILE A 113 -1.16 15.13 -21.94
N SER A 114 0.06 14.71 -22.25
CA SER A 114 1.12 15.59 -22.74
C SER A 114 2.02 14.84 -23.70
N SER A 115 2.43 15.49 -24.80
CA SER A 115 3.31 14.92 -25.83
C SER A 115 2.83 13.55 -26.33
N ASP A 116 1.54 13.46 -26.66
CA ASP A 116 0.84 12.25 -27.13
C ASP A 116 0.93 11.03 -26.18
N ILE A 117 1.15 11.29 -24.88
CA ILE A 117 1.20 10.29 -23.84
C ILE A 117 0.10 10.56 -22.80
N MET A 118 -0.71 9.56 -22.48
CA MET A 118 -1.60 9.60 -21.33
C MET A 118 -0.85 9.16 -20.07
N HIS A 119 -0.65 10.07 -19.14
CA HIS A 119 0.00 9.80 -17.85
C HIS A 119 -1.08 9.57 -16.78
N ILE A 120 -1.26 8.32 -16.38
CA ILE A 120 -2.18 7.95 -15.30
C ILE A 120 -1.46 8.07 -13.96
N LYS A 121 -1.82 9.06 -13.16
CA LYS A 121 -1.28 9.26 -11.82
C LYS A 121 -1.82 8.22 -10.83
N GLU A 122 -3.12 7.97 -10.89
CA GLU A 122 -3.82 7.01 -10.03
C GLU A 122 -5.06 6.48 -10.76
N MET A 123 -5.32 5.18 -10.64
CA MET A 123 -6.53 4.54 -11.12
C MET A 123 -7.02 3.58 -10.04
N ILE A 124 -8.21 3.85 -9.52
CA ILE A 124 -8.85 3.09 -8.44
C ILE A 124 -10.23 2.62 -8.89
N TYR A 125 -10.56 1.38 -8.57
CA TYR A 125 -11.86 0.78 -8.86
C TYR A 125 -12.31 -0.15 -7.72
N LEU A 126 -13.60 -0.14 -7.44
CA LEU A 126 -14.22 -0.94 -6.38
C LEU A 126 -14.76 -2.28 -6.90
N ASN A 127 -14.86 -2.44 -8.23
CA ASN A 127 -15.32 -3.65 -8.90
C ASN A 127 -14.74 -3.76 -10.31
N ARG A 128 -14.91 -4.96 -10.92
CA ARG A 128 -14.40 -5.26 -12.27
C ARG A 128 -15.07 -4.42 -13.34
N GLU A 129 -16.37 -4.10 -13.20
CA GLU A 129 -17.10 -3.28 -14.16
C GLU A 129 -16.46 -1.89 -14.30
N ALA A 130 -16.16 -1.23 -13.18
CA ALA A 130 -15.51 0.07 -13.19
C ALA A 130 -14.10 0.00 -13.81
N GLN A 131 -13.36 -1.05 -13.52
CA GLN A 131 -12.05 -1.27 -14.13
C GLN A 131 -12.16 -1.36 -15.65
N LEU A 132 -13.09 -2.16 -16.17
CA LEU A 132 -13.32 -2.29 -17.61
C LEU A 132 -13.76 -0.97 -18.23
N GLY A 133 -14.64 -0.22 -17.57
CA GLY A 133 -15.11 1.09 -18.05
C GLY A 133 -14.02 2.15 -18.09
N LEU A 134 -13.10 2.14 -17.14
CA LEU A 134 -11.93 3.03 -17.16
C LEU A 134 -10.96 2.65 -18.30
N TRP A 135 -10.72 1.37 -18.57
CA TRP A 135 -9.93 0.94 -19.72
C TRP A 135 -10.61 1.27 -21.05
N GLU A 136 -11.94 1.13 -21.16
CA GLU A 136 -12.72 1.56 -22.33
C GLU A 136 -12.58 3.07 -22.57
N TYR A 137 -12.60 3.87 -21.49
CA TYR A 137 -12.36 5.30 -21.55
C TYR A 137 -10.94 5.64 -22.02
N ILE A 138 -9.91 4.91 -21.57
CA ILE A 138 -8.54 5.07 -22.06
C ILE A 138 -8.49 4.78 -23.57
N HIS A 139 -9.10 3.67 -24.00
CA HIS A 139 -9.15 3.29 -25.42
C HIS A 139 -9.87 4.35 -26.28
N ALA A 140 -10.88 5.04 -25.77
CA ALA A 140 -11.54 6.11 -26.51
C ALA A 140 -10.64 7.31 -26.85
N HIS A 141 -9.43 7.36 -26.30
CA HIS A 141 -8.40 8.37 -26.61
C HIS A 141 -7.31 7.87 -27.57
N ASP A 142 -7.44 6.67 -28.13
CA ASP A 142 -6.40 6.02 -28.97
C ASP A 142 -5.92 6.87 -30.14
N SER A 143 -6.79 7.71 -30.71
CA SER A 143 -6.41 8.65 -31.80
C SER A 143 -5.63 9.89 -31.34
N MET A 144 -5.47 10.09 -30.03
CA MET A 144 -4.84 11.27 -29.43
C MET A 144 -3.56 10.92 -28.67
N ILE A 145 -3.25 9.65 -28.50
CA ILE A 145 -2.13 9.17 -27.68
C ILE A 145 -1.42 8.01 -28.38
N ASP A 146 -0.09 8.00 -28.27
CA ASP A 146 0.76 6.90 -28.75
C ASP A 146 1.08 5.90 -27.62
N GLU A 147 1.08 6.37 -26.38
CA GLU A 147 1.42 5.58 -25.19
C GLU A 147 0.51 5.91 -24.00
N VAL A 148 0.32 4.93 -23.14
CA VAL A 148 -0.22 5.08 -21.79
C VAL A 148 0.87 4.75 -20.80
N LYS A 149 1.20 5.68 -19.90
CA LYS A 149 2.11 5.49 -18.78
C LYS A 149 1.36 5.63 -17.49
N GLY A 150 1.44 4.63 -16.64
CA GLY A 150 0.71 4.66 -15.38
C GLY A 150 1.52 4.17 -14.20
N ASN A 151 0.97 4.44 -13.03
CA ASN A 151 1.45 3.92 -11.75
C ASN A 151 0.51 2.83 -11.28
N ASN A 152 1.09 1.74 -10.79
CA ASN A 152 0.39 0.68 -10.10
C ASN A 152 1.04 0.49 -8.72
N TYR A 153 0.25 0.65 -7.68
CA TYR A 153 0.71 0.47 -6.30
C TYR A 153 0.31 -0.89 -5.73
N TYR A 154 -0.42 -1.68 -6.51
CA TYR A 154 -0.68 -3.09 -6.21
C TYR A 154 0.59 -3.91 -6.43
N SER A 155 0.68 -5.04 -5.77
CA SER A 155 1.82 -5.94 -5.89
C SER A 155 1.80 -6.79 -7.16
N GLU A 156 0.69 -6.78 -7.92
CA GLU A 156 0.51 -7.62 -9.08
C GLU A 156 0.77 -6.87 -10.40
N PRO A 157 1.46 -7.51 -11.38
CA PRO A 157 1.67 -6.96 -12.69
C PRO A 157 0.37 -6.70 -13.45
N ILE A 158 0.25 -5.52 -14.06
CA ILE A 158 -0.89 -5.18 -14.89
C ILE A 158 -0.89 -5.98 -16.22
N ALA A 159 0.28 -6.44 -16.66
CA ALA A 159 0.46 -7.22 -17.86
C ALA A 159 -0.47 -8.45 -17.94
N PHE A 160 -0.74 -9.11 -16.80
CA PHE A 160 -1.62 -10.27 -16.77
C PHE A 160 -3.07 -9.97 -17.19
N GLU A 161 -3.50 -8.73 -17.06
CA GLU A 161 -4.87 -8.29 -17.42
C GLU A 161 -5.01 -7.86 -18.89
N LEU A 162 -3.90 -7.72 -19.60
CA LEU A 162 -3.87 -7.24 -20.99
C LEU A 162 -3.92 -8.43 -21.97
N GLU A 163 -4.61 -8.24 -23.11
CA GLU A 163 -4.64 -9.21 -24.21
C GLU A 163 -3.24 -9.36 -24.85
N ASP A 164 -2.53 -8.25 -25.04
CA ASP A 164 -1.11 -8.22 -25.38
C ASP A 164 -0.30 -7.80 -24.16
N SER A 165 0.35 -8.79 -23.53
CA SER A 165 1.08 -8.66 -22.28
C SER A 165 2.54 -8.23 -22.45
N ASP A 166 3.05 -8.03 -23.69
CA ASP A 166 4.44 -7.60 -23.92
C ASP A 166 4.62 -6.11 -23.67
N ILE A 167 4.43 -5.72 -22.42
CA ILE A 167 4.55 -4.35 -21.94
C ILE A 167 5.80 -4.16 -21.07
N LYS A 168 6.20 -2.92 -20.88
CA LYS A 168 7.28 -2.58 -19.96
C LYS A 168 6.72 -2.26 -18.57
N GLU A 169 7.15 -3.02 -17.57
CA GLU A 169 6.90 -2.72 -16.16
C GLU A 169 8.22 -2.53 -15.41
N THR A 170 8.22 -1.60 -14.45
CA THR A 170 9.38 -1.31 -13.62
C THR A 170 8.93 -1.20 -12.16
N ILE A 171 9.49 -2.03 -11.28
CA ILE A 171 9.21 -2.02 -9.84
C ILE A 171 10.33 -1.29 -9.12
N ARG A 172 9.98 -0.37 -8.23
CA ARG A 172 10.93 0.34 -7.36
C ARG A 172 10.41 0.41 -5.94
N PRO A 173 11.29 0.40 -4.90
CA PRO A 173 10.90 0.78 -3.56
C PRO A 173 10.25 2.17 -3.57
N TYR A 174 9.14 2.32 -2.82
CA TYR A 174 8.43 3.58 -2.81
C TYR A 174 8.47 4.25 -1.44
N SER A 175 7.86 3.68 -0.44
CA SER A 175 7.86 4.26 0.90
C SER A 175 8.64 3.42 1.91
N MET A 176 9.14 4.07 2.92
CA MET A 176 9.73 3.46 4.11
C MET A 176 8.87 3.77 5.33
N GLY A 177 8.80 2.80 6.23
CA GLY A 177 8.12 2.92 7.52
C GLY A 177 9.06 2.70 8.68
N ARG A 178 8.65 3.19 9.85
CA ARG A 178 9.29 2.92 11.13
C ARG A 178 8.27 2.89 12.25
N ILE A 179 8.27 1.84 13.04
CA ILE A 179 7.53 1.79 14.30
C ILE A 179 8.26 2.69 15.30
N ILE A 180 7.53 3.64 15.90
CA ILE A 180 8.07 4.61 16.84
C ILE A 180 7.95 4.13 18.30
N ASP A 181 6.85 3.42 18.60
CA ASP A 181 6.61 2.84 19.92
C ASP A 181 6.02 1.43 19.71
N VAL A 182 6.84 0.42 20.06
CA VAL A 182 6.48 -0.99 19.82
C VAL A 182 5.26 -1.39 20.63
N VAL A 183 5.20 -1.01 21.91
CA VAL A 183 4.10 -1.42 22.80
C VAL A 183 2.79 -0.79 22.33
N GLN A 184 2.78 0.52 22.12
CA GLN A 184 1.59 1.21 21.65
C GLN A 184 1.14 0.73 20.25
N PHE A 185 2.09 0.42 19.36
CA PHE A 185 1.77 -0.12 18.04
C PHE A 185 1.08 -1.49 18.15
N MET A 186 1.62 -2.39 18.96
CA MET A 186 1.07 -3.73 19.15
C MET A 186 -0.30 -3.72 19.81
N GLU A 187 -0.58 -2.83 20.76
CA GLU A 187 -1.92 -2.68 21.38
C GLU A 187 -3.03 -2.35 20.37
N HIS A 188 -2.66 -1.81 19.20
CA HIS A 188 -3.61 -1.48 18.11
C HIS A 188 -3.48 -2.43 16.91
N TYR A 189 -2.59 -3.42 16.99
CA TYR A 189 -2.35 -4.35 15.90
C TYR A 189 -3.45 -5.40 15.84
N ALA A 190 -3.98 -5.63 14.64
CA ALA A 190 -4.92 -6.72 14.38
C ALA A 190 -4.17 -7.92 13.79
N CYS A 191 -4.45 -9.12 14.29
CA CYS A 191 -3.95 -10.39 13.80
C CYS A 191 -5.09 -11.30 13.38
N ASP A 192 -4.80 -12.49 12.85
CA ASP A 192 -5.84 -13.43 12.45
C ASP A 192 -6.62 -13.92 13.69
N PRO A 193 -7.94 -13.73 13.74
CA PRO A 193 -8.77 -14.14 14.88
C PRO A 193 -9.06 -15.64 14.93
N ASP A 194 -8.81 -16.38 13.85
CA ASP A 194 -9.06 -17.81 13.73
C ASP A 194 -7.85 -18.65 14.18
N GLU A 195 -6.67 -18.02 14.34
CA GLU A 195 -5.48 -18.68 14.85
C GLU A 195 -5.52 -18.93 16.36
N PRO A 196 -4.89 -20.01 16.85
CA PRO A 196 -4.81 -20.32 18.27
C PRO A 196 -4.16 -19.22 19.10
N ASP A 197 -4.61 -19.05 20.34
CA ASP A 197 -3.99 -18.16 21.31
C ASP A 197 -2.51 -18.52 21.51
N VAL A 198 -1.62 -17.52 21.45
CA VAL A 198 -0.18 -17.75 21.53
C VAL A 198 0.53 -16.58 22.24
N CYS A 199 1.60 -16.90 22.96
CA CYS A 199 2.45 -15.94 23.66
C CYS A 199 3.79 -15.81 22.95
N ILE A 200 4.12 -14.63 22.41
CA ILE A 200 5.35 -14.39 21.65
C ILE A 200 6.18 -13.30 22.29
N ARG A 201 7.47 -13.57 22.46
CA ARG A 201 8.47 -12.58 22.88
C ARG A 201 9.25 -12.07 21.68
N PHE A 202 9.29 -10.76 21.53
CA PHE A 202 10.10 -10.04 20.57
C PHE A 202 11.28 -9.38 21.28
N GLU A 203 12.50 -9.79 20.97
CA GLU A 203 13.75 -9.15 21.40
C GLU A 203 14.16 -8.16 20.31
N ILE A 204 13.96 -6.87 20.56
CA ILE A 204 14.11 -5.81 19.56
C ILE A 204 15.39 -5.04 19.78
N GLU A 205 16.17 -4.87 18.70
CA GLU A 205 17.33 -3.99 18.65
C GLU A 205 16.94 -2.67 17.98
N ASP A 206 17.04 -1.55 18.70
CA ASP A 206 16.81 -0.19 18.21
C ASP A 206 17.87 0.77 18.76
N GLU A 207 18.86 1.12 17.94
CA GLU A 207 19.95 2.01 18.34
C GLU A 207 19.50 3.48 18.52
N LEU A 208 18.40 3.89 17.87
CA LEU A 208 17.96 5.29 17.87
C LEU A 208 16.96 5.60 18.99
N LEU A 209 16.03 4.69 19.27
CA LEU A 209 14.95 4.89 20.24
C LEU A 209 15.08 3.89 21.39
N PRO A 210 15.75 4.30 22.51
CA PRO A 210 16.08 3.39 23.60
C PRO A 210 14.90 2.67 24.23
N TRP A 211 13.69 3.22 24.15
CA TRP A 211 12.47 2.59 24.70
C TRP A 211 11.97 1.41 23.87
N ASN A 212 12.44 1.25 22.62
CA ASN A 212 12.17 0.08 21.78
C ASN A 212 13.27 -0.99 21.89
N ASN A 213 14.44 -0.64 22.44
CA ASN A 213 15.60 -1.55 22.53
C ASN A 213 15.48 -2.43 23.78
N ASP A 214 14.53 -3.37 23.75
CA ASP A 214 14.20 -4.25 24.87
C ASP A 214 13.50 -5.52 24.38
N SER A 215 13.09 -6.38 25.34
CA SER A 215 12.30 -7.59 25.11
C SER A 215 10.85 -7.33 25.50
N PHE A 216 9.94 -7.52 24.57
CA PHE A 216 8.50 -7.33 24.74
C PHE A 216 7.77 -8.65 24.55
N THR A 217 6.92 -9.03 25.50
CA THR A 217 6.12 -10.24 25.40
C THR A 217 4.66 -9.84 25.21
N PHE A 218 4.02 -10.39 24.15
CA PHE A 218 2.63 -10.15 23.83
C PHE A 218 1.86 -11.47 23.81
N PHE A 219 0.64 -11.42 24.31
CA PHE A 219 -0.32 -12.50 24.19
C PHE A 219 -1.32 -12.18 23.09
N PHE A 220 -1.39 -13.03 22.08
CA PHE A 220 -2.28 -12.92 20.94
C PHE A 220 -3.50 -13.77 21.21
N GLU A 221 -4.69 -13.16 21.16
CA GLU A 221 -5.97 -13.84 21.31
C GLU A 221 -7.05 -13.14 20.48
N LYS A 222 -7.88 -13.91 19.77
CA LYS A 222 -9.09 -13.44 19.07
C LYS A 222 -8.87 -12.19 18.20
N GLY A 223 -7.76 -12.14 17.45
CA GLY A 223 -7.46 -11.06 16.52
C GLY A 223 -6.80 -9.84 17.14
N HIS A 224 -6.43 -9.87 18.42
CA HIS A 224 -5.76 -8.78 19.12
C HIS A 224 -4.52 -9.26 19.85
N CYS A 225 -3.64 -8.33 20.22
CA CYS A 225 -2.53 -8.67 21.10
C CYS A 225 -2.42 -7.67 22.25
N VAL A 226 -1.98 -8.18 23.41
CA VAL A 226 -1.81 -7.39 24.63
C VAL A 226 -0.46 -7.68 25.27
N PRO A 227 0.23 -6.69 25.86
CA PRO A 227 1.43 -6.93 26.66
C PRO A 227 1.14 -7.90 27.81
N THR A 228 2.08 -8.80 28.10
CA THR A 228 1.91 -9.81 29.15
C THR A 228 3.25 -10.19 29.79
N ASP A 229 3.20 -10.68 31.05
CA ASP A 229 4.33 -11.28 31.77
C ASP A 229 4.32 -12.82 31.70
N ARG A 230 3.48 -13.44 30.84
CA ARG A 230 3.46 -14.89 30.66
C ARG A 230 4.77 -15.40 30.07
N GLU A 231 5.10 -16.67 30.38
CA GLU A 231 6.19 -17.34 29.67
C GLU A 231 5.83 -17.46 28.18
N PRO A 232 6.75 -17.10 27.27
CA PRO A 232 6.49 -17.14 25.85
C PRO A 232 6.54 -18.56 25.29
N ASP A 233 5.59 -18.89 24.41
CA ASP A 233 5.61 -20.12 23.61
C ASP A 233 6.69 -20.02 22.52
N HIS A 234 6.91 -18.80 22.01
CA HIS A 234 7.88 -18.49 20.98
C HIS A 234 8.74 -17.27 21.33
N VAL A 235 9.99 -17.30 20.88
CA VAL A 235 10.91 -16.18 21.03
C VAL A 235 11.56 -15.86 19.69
N MET A 236 11.67 -14.58 19.37
CA MET A 236 12.33 -14.12 18.17
C MET A 236 13.15 -12.85 18.43
N LYS A 237 14.30 -12.75 17.76
CA LYS A 237 15.17 -11.59 17.83
C LYS A 237 15.30 -10.92 16.48
N MET A 238 15.19 -9.58 16.46
CA MET A 238 15.27 -8.79 15.24
C MET A 238 15.54 -7.31 15.51
N THR A 239 15.91 -6.59 14.46
CA THR A 239 15.95 -5.13 14.50
C THR A 239 14.55 -4.53 14.38
N ILE A 240 14.38 -3.28 14.84
CA ILE A 240 13.14 -2.50 14.66
C ILE A 240 12.76 -2.36 13.17
N ALA A 241 13.74 -2.30 12.26
CA ALA A 241 13.53 -2.26 10.82
C ALA A 241 12.88 -3.56 10.30
N SER A 242 13.33 -4.73 10.78
CA SER A 242 12.75 -6.03 10.44
C SER A 242 11.35 -6.19 11.04
N LEU A 243 11.12 -5.75 12.28
CA LEU A 243 9.80 -5.75 12.89
C LEU A 243 8.82 -4.86 12.08
N THR A 244 9.26 -3.67 11.68
CA THR A 244 8.42 -2.73 10.92
C THR A 244 7.95 -3.35 9.59
N THR A 245 8.85 -3.95 8.81
CA THR A 245 8.50 -4.53 7.51
C THR A 245 7.65 -5.81 7.65
N LEU A 246 7.80 -6.56 8.75
CA LEU A 246 6.98 -7.72 9.11
C LEU A 246 5.54 -7.29 9.45
N LEU A 247 5.39 -6.44 10.47
CA LEU A 247 4.07 -6.05 11.00
C LEU A 247 3.26 -5.18 10.04
N LEU A 248 3.91 -4.43 9.14
CA LEU A 248 3.23 -3.73 8.06
C LEU A 248 2.93 -4.61 6.84
N GLY A 249 3.20 -5.92 6.90
CA GLY A 249 2.79 -6.90 5.90
C GLY A 249 3.60 -6.89 4.59
N TYR A 250 4.73 -6.16 4.52
CA TYR A 250 5.55 -6.10 3.30
C TYR A 250 6.43 -7.33 3.11
N LYS A 251 6.87 -7.96 4.22
CA LYS A 251 7.64 -9.20 4.21
C LYS A 251 7.05 -10.19 5.21
N THR A 252 6.98 -11.45 4.82
CA THR A 252 6.60 -12.57 5.69
C THR A 252 7.71 -12.92 6.66
N ALA A 253 7.38 -13.62 7.75
CA ALA A 253 8.39 -14.13 8.69
C ALA A 253 9.32 -15.12 8.00
N SER A 254 8.78 -16.03 7.16
CA SER A 254 9.56 -16.96 6.32
C SER A 254 10.59 -16.22 5.48
N LYS A 255 10.19 -15.12 4.81
CA LYS A 255 11.10 -14.37 3.95
C LYS A 255 12.22 -13.66 4.74
N LEU A 256 11.89 -13.10 5.89
CA LEU A 256 12.88 -12.48 6.77
C LEU A 256 13.83 -13.52 7.38
N TYR A 257 13.33 -14.72 7.69
CA TYR A 257 14.14 -15.83 8.19
C TYR A 257 15.13 -16.33 7.13
N GLU A 258 14.67 -16.56 5.89
CA GLU A 258 15.54 -16.90 4.75
C GLU A 258 16.64 -15.87 4.50
N MET A 259 16.36 -14.60 4.75
CA MET A 259 17.29 -13.48 4.61
C MET A 259 18.19 -13.27 5.82
N ALA A 260 18.10 -14.12 6.86
CA ALA A 260 18.77 -13.99 8.14
C ALA A 260 18.54 -12.61 8.82
N ARG A 261 17.32 -12.05 8.63
CA ARG A 261 16.88 -10.77 9.22
C ARG A 261 16.18 -10.96 10.56
N ILE A 262 15.81 -12.18 10.90
CA ILE A 262 15.24 -12.61 12.19
C ILE A 262 15.96 -13.87 12.68
N GLU A 263 16.16 -13.97 13.98
CA GLU A 263 16.72 -15.14 14.66
C GLU A 263 15.60 -15.80 15.46
N THR A 264 15.21 -17.03 15.07
CA THR A 264 14.15 -17.78 15.73
C THR A 264 14.13 -19.24 15.25
N THR A 265 13.15 -20.03 15.64
CA THR A 265 12.95 -21.43 15.19
C THR A 265 12.02 -21.51 13.98
N PRO A 266 12.10 -22.56 13.12
CA PRO A 266 11.14 -22.75 12.03
C PRO A 266 9.68 -22.78 12.49
N GLN A 267 9.39 -23.37 13.65
CA GLN A 267 8.04 -23.44 14.22
C GLN A 267 7.50 -22.03 14.55
N THR A 268 8.35 -21.14 15.05
CA THR A 268 7.99 -19.76 15.30
C THR A 268 7.70 -19.01 14.00
N VAL A 269 8.44 -19.30 12.93
CA VAL A 269 8.21 -18.73 11.60
C VAL A 269 6.85 -19.11 11.05
N GLU A 270 6.48 -20.40 11.10
CA GLU A 270 5.16 -20.89 10.68
C GLU A 270 4.05 -20.20 11.48
N CYS A 271 4.15 -20.19 12.81
CA CYS A 271 3.19 -19.53 13.68
C CYS A 271 2.98 -18.04 13.31
N LEU A 272 4.06 -17.31 12.99
CA LEU A 272 3.95 -15.90 12.62
C LEU A 272 3.36 -15.69 11.23
N ASP A 273 3.67 -16.56 10.27
CA ASP A 273 3.12 -16.47 8.93
C ASP A 273 1.61 -16.80 8.92
N ASP A 274 1.12 -17.63 9.83
CA ASP A 274 -0.30 -17.92 10.01
C ASP A 274 -1.00 -16.77 10.80
N LEU A 275 -0.36 -16.26 11.85
CA LEU A 275 -0.92 -15.27 12.76
C LEU A 275 -1.02 -13.85 12.17
N LEU A 276 -0.03 -13.44 11.35
CA LEU A 276 0.11 -12.07 10.87
C LEU A 276 -0.46 -11.90 9.45
N PHE A 277 -1.15 -10.79 9.21
CA PHE A 277 -1.65 -10.48 7.88
C PHE A 277 -0.53 -10.05 6.93
N HIS A 278 -0.47 -10.70 5.75
CA HIS A 278 0.53 -10.44 4.71
C HIS A 278 -0.09 -9.71 3.52
N HIS A 279 -0.34 -8.42 3.71
CA HIS A 279 -0.82 -7.54 2.64
C HIS A 279 0.17 -6.41 2.44
N ILE A 280 0.79 -6.35 1.25
CA ILE A 280 1.70 -5.25 0.91
C ILE A 280 0.92 -3.93 0.97
N PRO A 281 1.40 -2.93 1.72
CA PRO A 281 0.72 -1.64 1.82
C PRO A 281 0.57 -0.94 0.46
N TYR A 282 -0.65 -0.51 0.17
CA TYR A 282 -0.93 0.37 -0.95
C TYR A 282 -0.65 1.81 -0.53
N VAL A 283 0.49 2.35 -0.90
CA VAL A 283 0.85 3.74 -0.60
C VAL A 283 0.99 4.47 -1.93
N SER A 284 0.04 5.32 -2.28
CA SER A 284 0.04 6.11 -3.53
C SER A 284 0.41 7.57 -3.30
N ASP A 285 0.34 8.05 -2.08
CA ASP A 285 0.65 9.41 -1.72
C ASP A 285 2.16 9.66 -1.66
N TYR A 286 2.56 10.87 -2.02
CA TYR A 286 3.92 11.36 -1.79
C TYR A 286 3.99 11.95 -0.38
N ILE A 287 4.73 11.27 0.52
CA ILE A 287 4.80 11.57 1.96
C ILE A 287 6.19 12.06 2.34
#